data_490f4a5b2e3932b25c7933336736a26a
#
_entry.id   490f4a5b2e3932b25c7933336736a26a
#
_cell.length_a   1.000
_cell.length_b   1.000
_cell.length_c   1.000
_cell.angle_alpha   90.00
_cell.angle_beta   90.00
_cell.angle_gamma   90.00
#
_symmetry.space_group_name_H-M   'P 1'
#
loop_
_entity.id
_entity.type
_entity.pdbx_description
1 polymer ?
#
loop_
_entity_poly.entity_id
_entity_poly.type
_entity_poly.pdbx_seq_one_letter_code
_entity_poly.pdbx_strand_id
1 'polypeptide(L)'
;MAASAGDVDDALAQYAAENEMLRERVAELEKLASNTEGLCEVLDDGGGWTSSVVTRAQWLLGLLICQSASSFVLADNEQLLVNHPTVIFFMTMLVGAGGNAGNQAAVRIIRGLATGEVDPSPTERTTSIVTDEVIRAAVLACVLVVAGFVRVIAFDASLADAAAISCSLFIIVSTSVILGTILPLLLQSIKVDAAHASTTIQVIMDVMGVLITCKVAPLVFAIM
;
A
#
# COMPACT_ATOMS: atom_id res chain seq x y z
N MET A 1 -35.26 -41.77 29.75
CA MET A 1 -36.08 -40.91 28.91
C MET A 1 -35.56 -41.14 27.49
N ALA A 2 -36.29 -41.86 26.66
CA ALA A 2 -35.88 -42.09 25.28
C ALA A 2 -36.26 -40.83 24.46
N ALA A 3 -35.33 -40.29 23.68
CA ALA A 3 -35.64 -39.23 22.75
C ALA A 3 -36.76 -39.68 21.79
N SER A 4 -37.70 -38.79 21.50
CA SER A 4 -38.77 -39.08 20.55
C SER A 4 -38.17 -39.26 19.15
N ALA A 5 -38.76 -40.15 18.34
CA ALA A 5 -38.30 -40.33 16.95
C ALA A 5 -38.30 -39.01 16.15
N GLY A 6 -39.20 -38.09 16.47
CA GLY A 6 -39.23 -36.75 15.87
C GLY A 6 -38.01 -35.87 16.20
N ASP A 7 -37.47 -35.95 17.45
CA ASP A 7 -36.30 -35.21 17.86
C ASP A 7 -35.03 -35.69 17.13
N VAL A 8 -34.98 -36.97 16.77
CA VAL A 8 -33.85 -37.55 16.00
C VAL A 8 -33.90 -37.15 14.53
N ASP A 9 -35.11 -37.12 13.94
CA ASP A 9 -35.31 -36.71 12.55
C ASP A 9 -35.01 -35.21 12.36
N ASP A 10 -35.40 -34.35 13.30
CA ASP A 10 -35.08 -32.92 13.28
C ASP A 10 -33.57 -32.68 13.46
N ALA A 11 -32.90 -33.42 14.35
CA ALA A 11 -31.43 -33.34 14.49
C ALA A 11 -30.71 -33.80 13.22
N LEU A 12 -31.15 -34.86 12.56
CA LEU A 12 -30.61 -35.33 11.30
C LEU A 12 -30.79 -34.32 10.17
N ALA A 13 -31.95 -33.66 10.09
CA ALA A 13 -32.19 -32.60 9.12
C ALA A 13 -31.26 -31.38 9.36
N GLN A 14 -31.04 -31.01 10.62
CA GLN A 14 -30.14 -29.93 10.98
C GLN A 14 -28.67 -30.26 10.64
N TYR A 15 -28.22 -31.50 10.93
CA TYR A 15 -26.87 -31.95 10.52
C TYR A 15 -26.72 -32.02 8.99
N ALA A 16 -27.76 -32.38 8.25
CA ALA A 16 -27.73 -32.39 6.80
C ALA A 16 -27.56 -30.98 6.23
N ALA A 17 -28.31 -29.99 6.74
CA ALA A 17 -28.22 -28.60 6.35
C ALA A 17 -26.85 -27.97 6.70
N GLU A 18 -26.31 -28.29 7.89
CA GLU A 18 -25.00 -27.84 8.31
C GLU A 18 -23.89 -28.44 7.43
N ASN A 19 -23.97 -29.70 7.06
CA ASN A 19 -23.03 -30.35 6.14
C ASN A 19 -23.09 -29.77 4.73
N GLU A 20 -24.25 -29.37 4.24
CA GLU A 20 -24.40 -28.73 2.95
C GLU A 20 -23.76 -27.35 2.93
N MET A 21 -24.00 -26.56 3.97
CA MET A 21 -23.32 -25.25 4.14
C MET A 21 -21.79 -25.39 4.28
N LEU A 22 -21.29 -26.39 4.99
CA LEU A 22 -19.87 -26.67 5.10
C LEU A 22 -19.26 -27.08 3.76
N ARG A 23 -19.97 -27.87 2.95
CA ARG A 23 -19.52 -28.23 1.59
C ARG A 23 -19.44 -27.03 0.65
N GLU A 24 -20.40 -26.11 0.73
CA GLU A 24 -20.36 -24.86 -0.02
C GLU A 24 -19.14 -23.99 0.39
N ARG A 25 -18.88 -23.88 1.69
CA ARG A 25 -17.72 -23.17 2.22
C ARG A 25 -16.40 -23.82 1.81
N VAL A 26 -16.31 -25.14 1.81
CA VAL A 26 -15.13 -25.87 1.31
C VAL A 26 -14.92 -25.61 -0.17
N ALA A 27 -15.97 -25.69 -0.99
CA ALA A 27 -15.88 -25.42 -2.43
C ALA A 27 -15.46 -23.96 -2.73
N GLU A 28 -15.93 -23.00 -1.91
CA GLU A 28 -15.51 -21.60 -1.99
C GLU A 28 -14.03 -21.43 -1.63
N LEU A 29 -13.60 -22.10 -0.56
CA LEU A 29 -12.17 -22.09 -0.14
C LEU A 29 -11.26 -22.79 -1.14
N GLU A 30 -11.72 -23.90 -1.74
CA GLU A 30 -10.98 -24.59 -2.82
C GLU A 30 -10.86 -23.72 -4.06
N LYS A 31 -11.89 -22.96 -4.41
CA LYS A 31 -11.85 -21.99 -5.50
C LYS A 31 -10.92 -20.82 -5.19
N LEU A 32 -10.88 -20.34 -3.95
CA LEU A 32 -9.92 -19.35 -3.49
C LEU A 32 -8.49 -19.91 -3.48
N ALA A 33 -8.30 -21.16 -3.04
CA ALA A 33 -7.01 -21.84 -3.06
C ALA A 33 -6.51 -22.05 -4.49
N SER A 34 -7.35 -22.48 -5.42
CA SER A 34 -6.96 -22.65 -6.83
C SER A 34 -6.61 -21.33 -7.52
N ASN A 35 -7.27 -20.24 -7.14
CA ASN A 35 -6.87 -18.90 -7.58
C ASN A 35 -5.53 -18.46 -6.96
N THR A 36 -5.23 -18.90 -5.74
CA THR A 36 -3.95 -18.63 -5.06
C THR A 36 -2.83 -19.53 -5.63
N GLU A 37 -3.15 -20.77 -6.02
CA GLU A 37 -2.23 -21.68 -6.71
C GLU A 37 -1.90 -21.15 -8.11
N GLY A 38 -2.87 -20.60 -8.86
CA GLY A 38 -2.61 -19.88 -10.12
C GLY A 38 -1.71 -18.65 -9.92
N LEU A 39 -1.77 -17.99 -8.78
CA LEU A 39 -0.85 -16.92 -8.42
C LEU A 39 0.56 -17.45 -8.08
N CYS A 40 0.64 -18.64 -7.47
CA CYS A 40 1.91 -19.34 -7.23
C CYS A 40 2.50 -19.94 -8.51
N GLU A 41 1.65 -20.39 -9.45
CA GLU A 41 2.07 -20.95 -10.75
C GLU A 41 2.68 -19.88 -11.68
N VAL A 42 2.22 -18.62 -11.57
CA VAL A 42 2.88 -17.45 -12.19
C VAL A 42 4.26 -17.18 -11.59
N LEU A 43 4.51 -17.64 -10.36
CA LEU A 43 5.83 -17.56 -9.71
C LEU A 43 6.73 -18.76 -10.06
N ASP A 44 6.16 -19.85 -10.57
CA ASP A 44 6.85 -21.05 -11.04
C ASP A 44 6.72 -21.18 -12.57
N ASP A 45 7.15 -20.13 -13.28
CA ASP A 45 7.49 -20.26 -14.69
C ASP A 45 8.49 -21.41 -14.78
N GLY A 46 8.11 -22.53 -15.41
CA GLY A 46 8.90 -23.78 -15.54
C GLY A 46 10.30 -23.62 -16.17
N GLY A 47 10.84 -22.43 -16.08
CA GLY A 47 12.22 -22.05 -16.26
C GLY A 47 13.02 -22.37 -15.01
N GLY A 48 14.08 -23.13 -15.18
CA GLY A 48 14.97 -23.52 -14.08
C GLY A 48 15.39 -22.32 -13.23
N TRP A 49 15.88 -22.58 -12.00
CA TRP A 49 16.33 -21.61 -11.01
C TRP A 49 17.00 -20.35 -11.58
N THR A 50 17.79 -20.48 -12.65
CA THR A 50 18.47 -19.38 -13.34
C THR A 50 17.53 -18.41 -14.03
N SER A 51 16.44 -18.87 -14.66
CA SER A 51 15.49 -17.99 -15.35
C SER A 51 14.69 -17.15 -14.34
N SER A 52 14.27 -17.75 -13.23
CA SER A 52 13.59 -17.04 -12.13
C SER A 52 14.49 -15.96 -11.53
N VAL A 53 15.78 -16.22 -11.31
CA VAL A 53 16.75 -15.23 -10.82
C VAL A 53 16.95 -14.10 -11.82
N VAL A 54 17.08 -14.41 -13.10
CA VAL A 54 17.28 -13.39 -14.15
C VAL A 54 16.07 -12.46 -14.25
N THR A 55 14.86 -13.00 -14.27
CA THR A 55 13.63 -12.19 -14.37
C THR A 55 13.48 -11.27 -13.14
N ARG A 56 13.72 -11.79 -11.93
CA ARG A 56 13.69 -10.98 -10.71
C ARG A 56 14.79 -9.91 -10.69
N ALA A 57 16.00 -10.27 -11.13
CA ALA A 57 17.12 -9.33 -11.20
C ALA A 57 16.86 -8.19 -12.18
N GLN A 58 16.30 -8.46 -13.35
CA GLN A 58 15.94 -7.44 -14.33
C GLN A 58 14.91 -6.46 -13.77
N TRP A 59 13.88 -6.98 -13.09
CA TRP A 59 12.87 -6.14 -12.43
C TRP A 59 13.49 -5.27 -11.33
N LEU A 60 14.27 -5.87 -10.43
CA LEU A 60 14.92 -5.15 -9.33
C LEU A 60 15.93 -4.11 -9.82
N LEU A 61 16.69 -4.41 -10.89
CA LEU A 61 17.60 -3.44 -11.51
C LEU A 61 16.83 -2.26 -12.11
N GLY A 62 15.69 -2.49 -12.76
CA GLY A 62 14.83 -1.42 -13.26
C GLY A 62 14.35 -0.51 -12.13
N LEU A 63 13.87 -1.10 -11.04
CA LEU A 63 13.44 -0.35 -9.86
C LEU A 63 14.60 0.42 -9.21
N LEU A 64 15.80 -0.17 -9.12
CA LEU A 64 17.00 0.48 -8.59
C LEU A 64 17.40 1.71 -9.41
N ILE A 65 17.33 1.62 -10.74
CA ILE A 65 17.60 2.75 -11.64
C ILE A 65 16.56 3.86 -11.41
N CYS A 66 15.29 3.53 -11.33
CA CYS A 66 14.23 4.50 -11.02
C CYS A 66 14.45 5.17 -9.67
N GLN A 67 14.80 4.39 -8.65
CA GLN A 67 15.04 4.87 -7.28
C GLN A 67 16.27 5.81 -7.22
N SER A 68 17.29 5.58 -8.07
CA SER A 68 18.46 6.47 -8.16
C SER A 68 18.09 7.90 -8.56
N ALA A 69 16.90 8.13 -9.14
CA ALA A 69 16.43 9.49 -9.46
C ALA A 69 16.32 10.38 -8.21
N SER A 70 16.10 9.80 -7.02
CA SER A 70 16.09 10.54 -5.75
C SER A 70 17.42 11.26 -5.46
N SER A 71 18.54 10.67 -5.89
CA SER A 71 19.88 11.26 -5.69
C SER A 71 20.06 12.58 -6.45
N PHE A 72 19.49 12.70 -7.64
CA PHE A 72 19.53 13.95 -8.42
C PHE A 72 18.70 15.03 -7.73
N VAL A 73 17.53 14.68 -7.19
CA VAL A 73 16.67 15.61 -6.44
C VAL A 73 17.41 16.13 -5.21
N LEU A 74 18.12 15.26 -4.48
CA LEU A 74 18.92 15.66 -3.32
C LEU A 74 20.07 16.57 -3.72
N ALA A 75 20.80 16.24 -4.78
CA ALA A 75 21.91 17.06 -5.28
C ALA A 75 21.45 18.47 -5.70
N ASP A 76 20.32 18.58 -6.38
CA ASP A 76 19.74 19.87 -6.78
C ASP A 76 19.29 20.73 -5.58
N ASN A 77 19.07 20.12 -4.42
CA ASN A 77 18.63 20.80 -3.20
C ASN A 77 19.68 20.77 -2.07
N GLU A 78 20.97 20.61 -2.41
CA GLU A 78 22.08 20.51 -1.45
C GLU A 78 22.09 21.67 -0.45
N GLN A 79 21.88 22.91 -0.90
CA GLN A 79 21.90 24.09 -0.02
C GLN A 79 20.81 24.03 1.06
N LEU A 80 19.62 23.56 0.72
CA LEU A 80 18.55 23.34 1.69
C LEU A 80 18.99 22.33 2.76
N LEU A 81 19.58 21.24 2.32
CA LEU A 81 19.97 20.13 3.19
C LEU A 81 21.14 20.51 4.11
N VAL A 82 22.08 21.30 3.63
CA VAL A 82 23.20 21.83 4.43
C VAL A 82 22.71 22.83 5.49
N ASN A 83 21.75 23.69 5.14
CA ASN A 83 21.21 24.68 6.06
C ASN A 83 20.23 24.06 7.09
N HIS A 84 19.56 22.96 6.74
CA HIS A 84 18.58 22.27 7.56
C HIS A 84 18.87 20.75 7.64
N PRO A 85 19.97 20.34 8.30
CA PRO A 85 20.38 18.93 8.37
C PRO A 85 19.33 18.03 9.04
N THR A 86 18.48 18.59 9.88
CA THR A 86 17.35 17.88 10.51
C THR A 86 16.43 17.25 9.46
N VAL A 87 16.22 17.90 8.33
CA VAL A 87 15.40 17.36 7.23
C VAL A 87 15.98 16.05 6.71
N ILE A 88 17.32 15.96 6.60
CA ILE A 88 18.01 14.73 6.15
C ILE A 88 17.79 13.60 7.17
N PHE A 89 17.93 13.89 8.46
CA PHE A 89 17.79 12.88 9.53
C PHE A 89 16.40 12.24 9.53
N PHE A 90 15.38 13.00 9.14
CA PHE A 90 14.01 12.50 9.08
C PHE A 90 13.56 12.04 7.69
N MET A 91 14.42 12.16 6.66
CA MET A 91 14.08 11.80 5.28
C MET A 91 13.60 10.32 5.16
N THR A 92 14.34 9.40 5.80
CA THR A 92 13.97 7.98 5.80
C THR A 92 12.62 7.73 6.47
N MET A 93 12.31 8.47 7.54
CA MET A 93 11.00 8.39 8.20
C MET A 93 9.88 8.87 7.25
N LEU A 94 10.08 10.00 6.56
CA LEU A 94 9.11 10.57 5.63
C LEU A 94 8.81 9.62 4.46
N VAL A 95 9.86 9.17 3.79
CA VAL A 95 9.76 8.27 2.63
C VAL A 95 9.17 6.92 3.04
N GLY A 96 9.67 6.36 4.16
CA GLY A 96 9.17 5.09 4.69
C GLY A 96 7.71 5.14 5.12
N ALA A 97 7.27 6.22 5.76
CA ALA A 97 5.85 6.41 6.13
C ALA A 97 4.97 6.47 4.87
N GLY A 98 5.42 7.19 3.83
CA GLY A 98 4.74 7.23 2.55
C GLY A 98 4.62 5.84 1.91
N GLY A 99 5.75 5.16 1.71
CA GLY A 99 5.76 3.83 1.11
C GLY A 99 4.87 2.84 1.83
N ASN A 100 4.91 2.84 3.18
CA ASN A 100 4.08 1.96 4.00
C ASN A 100 2.58 2.28 3.86
N ALA A 101 2.20 3.56 3.87
CA ALA A 101 0.81 3.98 3.73
C ALA A 101 0.23 3.61 2.36
N GLY A 102 0.99 3.88 1.28
CA GLY A 102 0.58 3.52 -0.08
C GLY A 102 0.48 2.02 -0.30
N ASN A 103 1.44 1.27 0.26
CA ASN A 103 1.41 -0.18 0.18
C ASN A 103 0.18 -0.78 0.89
N GLN A 104 -0.20 -0.26 2.07
CA GLN A 104 -1.42 -0.71 2.76
C GLN A 104 -2.67 -0.47 1.91
N ALA A 105 -2.78 0.70 1.28
CA ALA A 105 -3.89 1.01 0.37
C ALA A 105 -3.89 0.07 -0.85
N ALA A 106 -2.72 -0.15 -1.47
CA ALA A 106 -2.59 -1.04 -2.61
C ALA A 106 -3.01 -2.47 -2.31
N VAL A 107 -2.52 -3.04 -1.21
CA VAL A 107 -2.87 -4.41 -0.78
C VAL A 107 -4.38 -4.55 -0.57
N ARG A 108 -5.05 -3.52 -0.03
CA ARG A 108 -6.49 -3.54 0.13
C ARG A 108 -7.22 -3.58 -1.21
N ILE A 109 -6.81 -2.74 -2.18
CA ILE A 109 -7.41 -2.72 -3.52
C ILE A 109 -7.13 -4.02 -4.27
N ILE A 110 -5.89 -4.53 -4.23
CA ILE A 110 -5.51 -5.81 -4.85
C ILE A 110 -6.38 -6.95 -4.30
N ARG A 111 -6.57 -6.99 -2.98
CA ARG A 111 -7.45 -7.99 -2.38
C ARG A 111 -8.90 -7.83 -2.85
N GLY A 112 -9.41 -6.59 -2.92
CA GLY A 112 -10.76 -6.31 -3.44
C GLY A 112 -10.93 -6.74 -4.90
N LEU A 113 -9.91 -6.55 -5.74
CA LEU A 113 -9.89 -7.03 -7.13
C LEU A 113 -9.90 -8.57 -7.19
N ALA A 114 -9.10 -9.23 -6.37
CA ALA A 114 -9.01 -10.69 -6.33
C ALA A 114 -10.32 -11.36 -5.84
N THR A 115 -11.03 -10.71 -4.90
CA THR A 115 -12.32 -11.22 -4.40
C THR A 115 -13.53 -10.78 -5.24
N GLY A 116 -13.33 -9.98 -6.29
CA GLY A 116 -14.43 -9.40 -7.08
C GLY A 116 -15.25 -8.34 -6.34
N GLU A 117 -14.73 -7.85 -5.21
CA GLU A 117 -15.35 -6.78 -4.43
C GLU A 117 -15.15 -5.41 -5.09
N VAL A 118 -14.03 -5.24 -5.78
CA VAL A 118 -13.64 -4.06 -6.56
C VAL A 118 -13.58 -4.45 -8.03
N ASP A 119 -14.20 -3.62 -8.90
CA ASP A 119 -14.13 -3.77 -10.35
C ASP A 119 -13.13 -2.73 -10.90
N PRO A 120 -12.27 -3.07 -11.89
CA PRO A 120 -11.42 -2.10 -12.57
C PRO A 120 -12.20 -0.99 -13.28
N SER A 121 -13.46 -1.28 -13.63
CA SER A 121 -14.36 -0.28 -14.22
C SER A 121 -14.87 0.70 -13.16
N PRO A 122 -15.11 1.97 -13.53
CA PRO A 122 -15.63 2.99 -12.60
C PRO A 122 -17.12 2.74 -12.30
N THR A 123 -17.39 1.75 -11.46
CA THR A 123 -18.73 1.47 -10.92
C THR A 123 -19.00 2.33 -9.70
N GLU A 124 -20.27 2.52 -9.32
CA GLU A 124 -20.64 3.24 -8.09
C GLU A 124 -19.93 2.62 -6.85
N ARG A 125 -19.84 1.29 -6.81
CA ARG A 125 -19.19 0.56 -5.73
C ARG A 125 -17.69 0.85 -5.66
N THR A 126 -17.00 0.82 -6.79
CA THR A 126 -15.57 1.12 -6.86
C THR A 126 -15.30 2.58 -6.46
N THR A 127 -16.14 3.51 -6.92
CA THR A 127 -16.04 4.93 -6.56
C THR A 127 -16.23 5.14 -5.05
N SER A 128 -17.18 4.44 -4.42
CA SER A 128 -17.39 4.49 -2.97
C SER A 128 -16.16 3.99 -2.21
N ILE A 129 -15.58 2.87 -2.63
CA ILE A 129 -14.38 2.29 -2.00
C ILE A 129 -13.19 3.26 -2.11
N VAL A 130 -12.98 3.86 -3.28
CA VAL A 130 -11.92 4.87 -3.50
C VAL A 130 -12.15 6.09 -2.60
N THR A 131 -13.38 6.57 -2.50
CA THR A 131 -13.72 7.72 -1.65
C THR A 131 -13.47 7.42 -0.17
N ASP A 132 -13.87 6.25 0.29
CA ASP A 132 -13.61 5.80 1.66
C ASP A 132 -12.10 5.72 1.95
N GLU A 133 -11.31 5.30 0.96
CA GLU A 133 -9.87 5.20 1.10
C GLU A 133 -9.21 6.59 1.19
N VAL A 134 -9.70 7.56 0.43
CA VAL A 134 -9.24 8.97 0.54
C VAL A 134 -9.56 9.55 1.92
N ILE A 135 -10.75 9.29 2.46
CA ILE A 135 -11.12 9.74 3.82
C ILE A 135 -10.20 9.08 4.86
N ARG A 136 -9.94 7.79 4.76
CA ARG A 136 -8.99 7.07 5.64
C ARG A 136 -7.59 7.64 5.51
N ALA A 137 -7.14 7.98 4.30
CA ALA A 137 -5.86 8.63 4.06
C ALA A 137 -5.73 9.93 4.84
N ALA A 138 -6.74 10.78 4.81
CA ALA A 138 -6.74 12.05 5.53
C ALA A 138 -6.62 11.84 7.05
N VAL A 139 -7.39 10.90 7.61
CA VAL A 139 -7.33 10.57 9.04
C VAL A 139 -5.96 10.01 9.43
N LEU A 140 -5.43 9.05 8.65
CA LEU A 140 -4.10 8.47 8.88
C LEU A 140 -3.00 9.53 8.79
N ALA A 141 -3.07 10.40 7.78
CA ALA A 141 -2.11 11.49 7.62
C ALA A 141 -2.12 12.42 8.85
N CYS A 142 -3.29 12.79 9.36
CA CYS A 142 -3.38 13.60 10.58
C CYS A 142 -2.75 12.91 11.80
N VAL A 143 -3.02 11.62 11.99
CA VAL A 143 -2.44 10.84 13.11
C VAL A 143 -0.92 10.77 12.98
N LEU A 144 -0.41 10.47 11.78
CA LEU A 144 1.03 10.38 11.54
C LEU A 144 1.72 11.74 11.64
N VAL A 145 1.06 12.82 11.24
CA VAL A 145 1.58 14.20 11.40
C VAL A 145 1.76 14.54 12.88
N VAL A 146 0.78 14.26 13.71
CA VAL A 146 0.90 14.52 15.16
C VAL A 146 2.04 13.69 15.76
N ALA A 147 2.10 12.40 15.43
CA ALA A 147 3.18 11.53 15.92
C ALA A 147 4.56 11.97 15.41
N GLY A 148 4.65 12.33 14.11
CA GLY A 148 5.86 12.84 13.48
C GLY A 148 6.33 14.16 14.09
N PHE A 149 5.42 15.10 14.31
CA PHE A 149 5.72 16.38 14.96
C PHE A 149 6.31 16.17 16.37
N VAL A 150 5.64 15.38 17.20
CA VAL A 150 6.13 15.04 18.54
C VAL A 150 7.50 14.37 18.47
N ARG A 151 7.71 13.47 17.49
CA ARG A 151 8.99 12.76 17.31
C ARG A 151 10.12 13.72 16.92
N VAL A 152 9.85 14.72 16.07
CA VAL A 152 10.85 15.70 15.63
C VAL A 152 11.19 16.65 16.80
N ILE A 153 10.21 17.14 17.54
CA ILE A 153 10.44 17.98 18.73
C ILE A 153 11.22 17.21 19.81
N ALA A 154 10.92 15.93 20.02
CA ALA A 154 11.67 15.08 20.94
C ALA A 154 13.13 14.82 20.52
N PHE A 155 13.52 15.23 19.32
CA PHE A 155 14.90 15.21 18.80
C PHE A 155 15.62 16.55 19.01
N ASP A 156 15.03 17.47 19.78
CA ASP A 156 15.54 18.86 19.99
C ASP A 156 15.64 19.69 18.69
N ALA A 157 14.84 19.36 17.68
CA ALA A 157 14.76 20.11 16.44
C ALA A 157 14.01 21.45 16.63
N SER A 158 14.31 22.41 15.75
CA SER A 158 13.60 23.68 15.74
C SER A 158 12.11 23.51 15.41
N LEU A 159 11.28 24.45 15.86
CA LEU A 159 9.86 24.45 15.54
C LEU A 159 9.61 24.56 14.03
N ALA A 160 10.47 25.30 13.32
CA ALA A 160 10.41 25.42 11.87
C ALA A 160 10.71 24.09 11.16
N ASP A 161 11.75 23.36 11.62
CA ASP A 161 12.05 22.02 11.08
C ASP A 161 10.90 21.05 11.36
N ALA A 162 10.35 21.06 12.58
CA ALA A 162 9.22 20.22 12.94
C ALA A 162 7.98 20.49 12.10
N ALA A 163 7.67 21.76 11.84
CA ALA A 163 6.58 22.15 10.96
C ALA A 163 6.83 21.72 9.50
N ALA A 164 8.04 21.94 8.97
CA ALA A 164 8.40 21.57 7.60
C ALA A 164 8.32 20.06 7.38
N ILE A 165 8.85 19.26 8.32
CA ILE A 165 8.79 17.80 8.27
C ILE A 165 7.35 17.31 8.38
N SER A 166 6.54 17.89 9.27
CA SER A 166 5.14 17.49 9.46
C SER A 166 4.26 17.83 8.27
N CYS A 167 4.44 19.02 7.66
CA CYS A 167 3.74 19.39 6.42
C CYS A 167 4.12 18.45 5.26
N SER A 168 5.41 18.14 5.13
CA SER A 168 5.90 17.18 4.14
C SER A 168 5.28 15.80 4.37
N LEU A 169 5.24 15.33 5.61
CA LEU A 169 4.65 14.04 5.99
C LEU A 169 3.18 13.95 5.61
N PHE A 170 2.40 15.01 5.86
CA PHE A 170 0.99 15.07 5.50
C PHE A 170 0.79 14.86 3.98
N ILE A 171 1.53 15.61 3.18
CA ILE A 171 1.43 15.54 1.71
C ILE A 171 1.91 14.19 1.20
N ILE A 172 3.02 13.67 1.72
CA ILE A 172 3.59 12.38 1.35
C ILE A 172 2.58 11.25 1.61
N VAL A 173 2.04 11.17 2.82
CA VAL A 173 1.09 10.11 3.20
C VAL A 173 -0.19 10.20 2.37
N SER A 174 -0.75 11.41 2.22
CA SER A 174 -1.97 11.62 1.43
C SER A 174 -1.78 11.22 -0.03
N THR A 175 -0.69 11.68 -0.66
CA THR A 175 -0.35 11.32 -2.05
C THR A 175 -0.12 9.83 -2.20
N SER A 176 0.56 9.22 -1.24
CA SER A 176 0.89 7.80 -1.27
C SER A 176 -0.35 6.90 -1.22
N VAL A 177 -1.31 7.19 -0.33
CA VAL A 177 -2.56 6.41 -0.26
C VAL A 177 -3.38 6.57 -1.54
N ILE A 178 -3.45 7.77 -2.11
CA ILE A 178 -4.12 8.00 -3.39
C ILE A 178 -3.47 7.15 -4.50
N LEU A 179 -2.14 7.18 -4.61
CA LEU A 179 -1.40 6.36 -5.57
C LEU A 179 -1.62 4.87 -5.31
N GLY A 180 -1.57 4.45 -4.04
CA GLY A 180 -1.81 3.08 -3.62
C GLY A 180 -3.21 2.58 -3.97
N THR A 181 -4.18 3.45 -3.99
CA THR A 181 -5.55 3.13 -4.39
C THR A 181 -5.71 3.07 -5.92
N ILE A 182 -5.13 4.02 -6.63
CA ILE A 182 -5.35 4.17 -8.09
C ILE A 182 -4.46 3.20 -8.89
N LEU A 183 -3.20 2.99 -8.49
CA LEU A 183 -2.23 2.24 -9.30
C LEU A 183 -2.64 0.78 -9.55
N PRO A 184 -3.13 0.01 -8.57
CA PRO A 184 -3.60 -1.35 -8.83
C PRO A 184 -4.78 -1.40 -9.82
N LEU A 185 -5.70 -0.44 -9.74
CA LEU A 185 -6.83 -0.33 -10.67
C LEU A 185 -6.35 -0.05 -12.10
N LEU A 186 -5.38 0.85 -12.26
CA LEU A 186 -4.78 1.15 -13.55
C LEU A 186 -4.05 -0.07 -14.13
N LEU A 187 -3.22 -0.75 -13.35
CA LEU A 187 -2.51 -1.94 -13.80
C LEU A 187 -3.47 -3.03 -14.27
N GLN A 188 -4.50 -3.29 -13.48
CA GLN A 188 -5.54 -4.25 -13.84
C GLN A 188 -6.28 -3.86 -15.14
N SER A 189 -6.57 -2.56 -15.34
CA SER A 189 -7.25 -2.08 -16.55
C SER A 189 -6.43 -2.31 -17.84
N ILE A 190 -5.11 -2.26 -17.75
CA ILE A 190 -4.17 -2.54 -18.86
C ILE A 190 -3.71 -4.00 -18.89
N LYS A 191 -4.36 -4.88 -18.11
CA LYS A 191 -4.05 -6.32 -18.01
C LYS A 191 -2.63 -6.63 -17.55
N VAL A 192 -2.06 -5.76 -16.71
CA VAL A 192 -0.81 -6.00 -15.99
C VAL A 192 -1.17 -6.46 -14.58
N ASP A 193 -0.40 -7.40 -14.03
CA ASP A 193 -0.64 -7.92 -12.70
C ASP A 193 -0.61 -6.79 -11.65
N ALA A 194 -1.72 -6.63 -10.94
CA ALA A 194 -1.87 -5.64 -9.88
C ALA A 194 -0.90 -5.87 -8.71
N ALA A 195 -0.36 -7.08 -8.54
CA ALA A 195 0.63 -7.40 -7.50
C ALA A 195 1.92 -6.56 -7.63
N HIS A 196 2.28 -6.14 -8.86
CA HIS A 196 3.42 -5.25 -9.07
C HIS A 196 3.21 -3.83 -8.51
N ALA A 197 1.97 -3.43 -8.21
CA ALA A 197 1.67 -2.10 -7.67
C ALA A 197 2.40 -1.82 -6.35
N SER A 198 2.47 -2.80 -5.46
CA SER A 198 3.08 -2.65 -4.13
C SER A 198 4.55 -2.23 -4.20
N THR A 199 5.37 -2.94 -4.97
CA THR A 199 6.80 -2.62 -5.15
C THR A 199 7.00 -1.34 -5.93
N THR A 200 6.17 -1.09 -6.94
CA THR A 200 6.21 0.13 -7.75
C THR A 200 5.88 1.38 -6.91
N ILE A 201 4.88 1.31 -6.04
CA ILE A 201 4.52 2.40 -5.13
C ILE A 201 5.69 2.74 -4.21
N GLN A 202 6.38 1.75 -3.65
CA GLN A 202 7.53 1.98 -2.80
C GLN A 202 8.58 2.83 -3.53
N VAL A 203 8.95 2.44 -4.75
CA VAL A 203 9.94 3.16 -5.55
C VAL A 203 9.47 4.55 -5.96
N ILE A 204 8.20 4.69 -6.34
CA ILE A 204 7.62 6.02 -6.63
C ILE A 204 7.70 6.90 -5.39
N MET A 205 7.36 6.37 -4.22
CA MET A 205 7.37 7.15 -2.98
C MET A 205 8.79 7.46 -2.49
N ASP A 206 9.78 6.64 -2.81
CA ASP A 206 11.19 6.94 -2.52
C ASP A 206 11.66 8.20 -3.28
N VAL A 207 11.24 8.38 -4.52
CA VAL A 207 11.55 9.56 -5.32
C VAL A 207 10.63 10.74 -4.97
N MET A 208 9.32 10.51 -4.95
CA MET A 208 8.33 11.55 -4.69
C MET A 208 8.42 12.11 -3.27
N GLY A 209 8.70 11.26 -2.28
CA GLY A 209 8.86 11.70 -0.89
C GLY A 209 10.02 12.67 -0.72
N VAL A 210 11.16 12.37 -1.35
CA VAL A 210 12.31 13.30 -1.41
C VAL A 210 11.92 14.59 -2.11
N LEU A 211 11.29 14.51 -3.30
CA LEU A 211 10.87 15.67 -4.07
C LEU A 211 9.90 16.56 -3.29
N ILE A 212 8.85 15.96 -2.69
CA ILE A 212 7.87 16.68 -1.88
C ILE A 212 8.57 17.40 -0.73
N THR A 213 9.44 16.71 0.00
CA THR A 213 10.16 17.28 1.14
C THR A 213 11.02 18.47 0.70
N CYS A 214 11.79 18.33 -0.38
CA CYS A 214 12.64 19.39 -0.90
C CYS A 214 11.87 20.60 -1.47
N LYS A 215 10.59 20.43 -1.82
CA LYS A 215 9.74 21.54 -2.28
C LYS A 215 8.92 22.17 -1.15
N VAL A 216 8.46 21.38 -0.19
CA VAL A 216 7.62 21.85 0.91
C VAL A 216 8.43 22.53 2.00
N ALA A 217 9.58 21.96 2.36
CA ALA A 217 10.39 22.51 3.44
C ALA A 217 10.81 23.98 3.20
N PRO A 218 11.31 24.39 2.03
CA PRO A 218 11.64 25.81 1.80
C PRO A 218 10.44 26.74 1.90
N LEU A 219 9.24 26.28 1.49
CA LEU A 219 8.02 27.08 1.59
C LEU A 219 7.64 27.32 3.05
N VAL A 220 7.78 26.31 3.89
CA VAL A 220 7.50 26.45 5.34
C VAL A 220 8.53 27.35 5.99
N PHE A 221 9.82 27.19 5.68
CA PHE A 221 10.88 28.06 6.22
C PHE A 221 10.76 29.53 5.79
N ALA A 222 10.18 29.79 4.62
CA ALA A 222 9.94 31.16 4.16
C ALA A 222 8.78 31.87 4.90
N ILE A 223 7.89 31.10 5.55
CA ILE A 223 6.71 31.62 6.28
C ILE A 223 7.02 31.79 7.76
N MET A 224 7.94 31.01 8.31
CA MET A 224 8.30 30.98 9.73
C MET A 224 9.56 31.81 10.02
#